data_6b920cc6e6dd7947776136eb850fe498
#
_entry.id   6b920cc6e6dd7947776136eb850fe498
#
_cell.length_a   1.000
_cell.length_b   1.000
_cell.length_c   1.000
_cell.angle_alpha   90.00
_cell.angle_beta   90.00
_cell.angle_gamma   90.00
#
_symmetry.space_group_name_H-M   'P 1'
#
loop_
_entity.id
_entity.type
_entity.pdbx_description
1 polymer ?
#
loop_
_entity_poly.entity_id
_entity_poly.type
_entity_poly.pdbx_seq_one_letter_code
_entity_poly.pdbx_strand_id
1 'polypeptide(L)'
;MTYDSWYRQYMTLYKTDIAPKTAESYEHCYATYIAPTLAASELEAVIPDDLQSIVMQAFFAAGSRQAQIVYAQLHAVFARAARSRRIGYNPADCIDKPQHAARQGRAINAADWKQLMPYIRDDIGLSLAAYAGLRRGEILGLERRDVDLVRGQITISRQRLRVAGKLITSTPKSNAGNRIVPICADLAPIIQRRAHQLTPNGLICPMAPETLNHHWRRAQAAADIQAPYRLHDLRHTYATQLVAAGCNIKTLQYLMGHSTYQLTADTYTHIDADQARAELQRVGAL
;
A
#
# COMPACT_ATOMS: atom_id res chain seq x y z
N MET A 1 15.35 -32.03 12.56
CA MET A 1 15.71 -30.73 11.90
C MET A 1 14.99 -29.63 12.63
N THR A 2 15.72 -28.62 13.12
CA THR A 2 15.09 -27.51 13.86
C THR A 2 14.26 -26.59 12.92
N TYR A 3 13.29 -25.87 13.50
CA TYR A 3 12.48 -24.90 12.77
C TYR A 3 13.35 -23.80 12.14
N ASP A 4 14.36 -23.25 12.86
CA ASP A 4 15.28 -22.25 12.30
C ASP A 4 16.02 -22.76 11.07
N SER A 5 16.60 -23.98 11.15
CA SER A 5 17.30 -24.59 10.01
C SER A 5 16.37 -24.75 8.80
N TRP A 6 15.13 -25.19 9.01
CA TRP A 6 14.14 -25.30 7.95
C TRP A 6 13.69 -23.94 7.41
N TYR A 7 13.44 -22.96 8.28
CA TYR A 7 13.06 -21.61 7.89
C TYR A 7 14.13 -20.97 6.99
N ARG A 8 15.40 -21.06 7.35
CA ARG A 8 16.52 -20.57 6.52
C ARG A 8 16.58 -21.26 5.17
N GLN A 9 16.41 -22.57 5.16
CA GLN A 9 16.33 -23.34 3.91
C GLN A 9 15.11 -22.94 3.08
N TYR A 10 13.95 -22.74 3.70
CA TYR A 10 12.72 -22.29 3.04
C TYR A 10 12.91 -20.92 2.39
N MET A 11 13.48 -19.95 3.09
CA MET A 11 13.75 -18.62 2.54
C MET A 11 14.71 -18.68 1.35
N THR A 12 15.78 -19.48 1.45
CA THR A 12 16.78 -19.61 0.40
C THR A 12 16.28 -20.33 -0.85
N LEU A 13 15.49 -21.40 -0.69
CA LEU A 13 15.11 -22.24 -1.83
C LEU A 13 13.75 -21.87 -2.45
N TYR A 14 12.84 -21.29 -1.67
CA TYR A 14 11.45 -21.11 -2.09
C TYR A 14 10.96 -19.66 -2.05
N LYS A 15 11.80 -18.74 -1.58
CA LYS A 15 11.47 -17.31 -1.49
C LYS A 15 12.52 -16.42 -2.19
N THR A 16 13.11 -16.92 -3.27
CA THR A 16 14.16 -16.22 -4.03
C THR A 16 13.68 -14.94 -4.70
N ASP A 17 12.41 -14.90 -5.15
CA ASP A 17 11.82 -13.80 -5.95
C ASP A 17 10.90 -12.87 -5.13
N ILE A 18 11.08 -12.80 -3.82
CA ILE A 18 10.26 -11.88 -3.02
C ILE A 18 10.85 -10.47 -3.01
N ALA A 19 9.96 -9.47 -3.06
CA ALA A 19 10.38 -8.07 -2.97
C ALA A 19 11.15 -7.80 -1.67
N PRO A 20 12.22 -6.97 -1.70
CA PRO A 20 13.08 -6.71 -0.52
C PRO A 20 12.30 -6.30 0.74
N LYS A 21 11.24 -5.48 0.58
CA LYS A 21 10.38 -5.10 1.71
C LYS A 21 9.56 -6.27 2.28
N THR A 22 9.22 -7.24 1.43
CA THR A 22 8.53 -8.46 1.89
C THR A 22 9.49 -9.37 2.64
N ALA A 23 10.74 -9.50 2.17
CA ALA A 23 11.78 -10.24 2.87
C ALA A 23 12.06 -9.64 4.26
N GLU A 24 12.20 -8.32 4.35
CA GLU A 24 12.34 -7.61 5.62
C GLU A 24 11.16 -7.88 6.57
N SER A 25 9.94 -7.88 6.04
CA SER A 25 8.75 -8.20 6.84
C SER A 25 8.75 -9.64 7.35
N TYR A 26 9.21 -10.59 6.54
CA TYR A 26 9.33 -12.00 6.95
C TYR A 26 10.38 -12.17 8.04
N GLU A 27 11.55 -11.55 7.88
CA GLU A 27 12.61 -11.60 8.90
C GLU A 27 12.18 -10.94 10.21
N HIS A 28 11.54 -9.78 10.14
CA HIS A 28 11.00 -9.11 11.33
C HIS A 28 9.97 -9.97 12.04
N CYS A 29 9.02 -10.54 11.28
CA CYS A 29 7.99 -11.42 11.82
C CYS A 29 8.60 -12.68 12.47
N TYR A 30 9.58 -13.30 11.80
CA TYR A 30 10.30 -14.43 12.31
C TYR A 30 11.05 -14.09 13.62
N ALA A 31 11.89 -13.07 13.60
CA ALA A 31 12.72 -12.72 14.74
C ALA A 31 11.91 -12.26 15.96
N THR A 32 10.81 -11.55 15.74
CA THR A 32 10.03 -10.94 16.82
C THR A 32 9.04 -11.93 17.46
N TYR A 33 8.38 -12.76 16.66
CA TYR A 33 7.26 -13.57 17.15
C TYR A 33 7.50 -15.07 17.10
N ILE A 34 8.23 -15.56 16.09
CA ILE A 34 8.33 -17.01 15.83
C ILE A 34 9.58 -17.61 16.47
N ALA A 35 10.75 -17.01 16.23
CA ALA A 35 12.02 -17.53 16.68
C ALA A 35 12.13 -17.72 18.21
N PRO A 36 11.60 -16.81 19.05
CA PRO A 36 11.70 -16.98 20.51
C PRO A 36 11.11 -18.30 21.02
N THR A 37 10.10 -18.82 20.34
CA THR A 37 9.43 -20.08 20.73
C THR A 37 9.90 -21.26 19.90
N LEU A 38 10.04 -21.11 18.58
CA LEU A 38 10.21 -22.26 17.69
C LEU A 38 11.64 -22.48 17.17
N ALA A 39 12.55 -21.50 17.25
CA ALA A 39 13.84 -21.61 16.55
C ALA A 39 14.59 -22.93 16.86
N ALA A 40 14.64 -23.33 18.12
CA ALA A 40 15.31 -24.53 18.59
C ALA A 40 14.44 -25.81 18.53
N SER A 41 13.15 -25.69 18.31
CA SER A 41 12.23 -26.82 18.29
C SER A 41 12.43 -27.70 17.06
N GLU A 42 12.40 -29.03 17.23
CA GLU A 42 12.36 -29.94 16.10
C GLU A 42 11.01 -29.80 15.36
N LEU A 43 11.04 -29.78 14.02
CA LEU A 43 9.83 -29.58 13.20
C LEU A 43 8.70 -30.55 13.52
N GLU A 44 9.05 -31.81 13.76
CA GLU A 44 8.09 -32.90 14.06
C GLU A 44 7.52 -32.81 15.47
N ALA A 45 8.18 -32.09 16.37
CA ALA A 45 7.76 -31.92 17.75
C ALA A 45 6.83 -30.71 17.96
N VAL A 46 6.68 -29.84 16.95
CA VAL A 46 5.83 -28.64 17.05
C VAL A 46 4.37 -29.07 17.00
N ILE A 47 3.63 -28.69 18.03
CA ILE A 47 2.18 -28.96 18.13
C ILE A 47 1.37 -27.71 17.77
N PRO A 48 0.08 -27.85 17.39
CA PRO A 48 -0.79 -26.71 17.04
C PRO A 48 -0.87 -25.65 18.13
N ASP A 49 -0.88 -26.03 19.41
CA ASP A 49 -0.98 -25.08 20.53
C ASP A 49 0.21 -24.12 20.61
N ASP A 50 1.41 -24.57 20.24
CA ASP A 50 2.58 -23.68 20.16
C ASP A 50 2.34 -22.58 19.13
N LEU A 51 1.81 -22.95 17.96
CA LEU A 51 1.52 -22.00 16.88
C LEU A 51 0.39 -21.06 17.25
N GLN A 52 -0.67 -21.56 17.88
CA GLN A 52 -1.78 -20.74 18.37
C GLN A 52 -1.29 -19.71 19.38
N SER A 53 -0.42 -20.09 20.32
CA SER A 53 0.19 -19.20 21.28
C SER A 53 0.96 -18.06 20.62
N ILE A 54 1.80 -18.35 19.62
CA ILE A 54 2.57 -17.36 18.87
C ILE A 54 1.65 -16.38 18.15
N VAL A 55 0.60 -16.87 17.50
CA VAL A 55 -0.40 -16.04 16.80
C VAL A 55 -1.11 -15.12 17.78
N MET A 56 -1.48 -15.62 18.98
CA MET A 56 -2.12 -14.82 20.02
C MET A 56 -1.18 -13.79 20.63
N GLN A 57 0.09 -14.11 20.84
CA GLN A 57 1.10 -13.13 21.25
C GLN A 57 1.20 -11.98 20.24
N ALA A 58 1.25 -12.28 18.94
CA ALA A 58 1.27 -11.26 17.90
C ALA A 58 -0.02 -10.40 17.89
N PHE A 59 -1.17 -11.02 18.18
CA PHE A 59 -2.46 -10.33 18.30
C PHE A 59 -2.43 -9.30 19.44
N PHE A 60 -2.03 -9.71 20.63
CA PHE A 60 -1.98 -8.82 21.79
C PHE A 60 -0.91 -7.73 21.66
N ALA A 61 0.23 -8.03 21.03
CA ALA A 61 1.30 -7.06 20.86
C ALA A 61 1.03 -6.01 19.76
N ALA A 62 0.41 -6.41 18.65
CA ALA A 62 0.31 -5.55 17.46
C ALA A 62 -1.01 -5.67 16.67
N GLY A 63 -2.01 -6.34 17.24
CA GLY A 63 -3.36 -6.44 16.71
C GLY A 63 -3.58 -7.52 15.64
N SER A 64 -4.83 -7.64 15.20
CA SER A 64 -5.32 -8.71 14.31
C SER A 64 -4.57 -8.80 12.97
N ARG A 65 -4.12 -7.68 12.41
CA ARG A 65 -3.36 -7.68 11.16
C ARG A 65 -2.01 -8.36 11.32
N GLN A 66 -1.30 -8.10 12.42
CA GLN A 66 -0.01 -8.74 12.69
C GLN A 66 -0.18 -10.24 12.94
N ALA A 67 -1.21 -10.60 13.70
CA ALA A 67 -1.56 -12.02 13.91
C ALA A 67 -1.81 -12.76 12.59
N GLN A 68 -2.51 -12.14 11.63
CA GLN A 68 -2.69 -12.72 10.29
C GLN A 68 -1.38 -12.92 9.55
N ILE A 69 -0.43 -11.95 9.64
CA ILE A 69 0.86 -12.06 8.97
C ILE A 69 1.67 -13.22 9.57
N VAL A 70 1.70 -13.32 10.90
CA VAL A 70 2.37 -14.42 11.63
C VAL A 70 1.75 -15.76 11.24
N TYR A 71 0.42 -15.88 11.30
CA TYR A 71 -0.30 -17.09 10.87
C TYR A 71 0.07 -17.47 9.43
N ALA A 72 0.00 -16.53 8.49
CA ALA A 72 0.27 -16.80 7.09
C ALA A 72 1.72 -17.28 6.86
N GLN A 73 2.68 -16.74 7.61
CA GLN A 73 4.06 -17.17 7.52
C GLN A 73 4.26 -18.57 8.11
N LEU A 74 3.73 -18.87 9.30
CA LEU A 74 3.76 -20.19 9.91
C LEU A 74 3.12 -21.22 8.98
N HIS A 75 1.90 -20.94 8.52
CA HIS A 75 1.19 -21.83 7.62
C HIS A 75 1.99 -22.12 6.34
N ALA A 76 2.59 -21.11 5.70
CA ALA A 76 3.34 -21.31 4.46
C ALA A 76 4.63 -22.13 4.67
N VAL A 77 5.33 -21.91 5.79
CA VAL A 77 6.57 -22.63 6.14
C VAL A 77 6.27 -24.11 6.44
N PHE A 78 5.27 -24.38 7.29
CA PHE A 78 4.88 -25.76 7.64
C PHE A 78 4.21 -26.50 6.48
N ALA A 79 3.37 -25.83 5.69
CA ALA A 79 2.80 -26.42 4.48
C ALA A 79 3.88 -26.84 3.48
N ARG A 80 4.99 -26.09 3.39
CA ARG A 80 6.11 -26.48 2.56
C ARG A 80 6.89 -27.65 3.16
N ALA A 81 7.06 -27.70 4.48
CA ALA A 81 7.69 -28.81 5.18
C ALA A 81 6.92 -30.12 4.94
N ALA A 82 5.59 -30.09 5.08
CA ALA A 82 4.72 -31.24 4.81
C ALA A 82 4.82 -31.71 3.35
N ARG A 83 4.72 -30.78 2.39
CA ARG A 83 4.91 -31.10 0.96
C ARG A 83 6.29 -31.64 0.62
N SER A 84 7.31 -31.26 1.37
CA SER A 84 8.67 -31.78 1.24
C SER A 84 8.91 -33.06 2.06
N ARG A 85 7.85 -33.64 2.64
CA ARG A 85 7.87 -34.87 3.47
C ARG A 85 8.85 -34.76 4.64
N ARG A 86 9.03 -33.57 5.21
CA ARG A 86 9.81 -33.33 6.41
C ARG A 86 9.00 -33.56 7.69
N ILE A 87 7.68 -33.41 7.57
CA ILE A 87 6.69 -33.68 8.61
C ILE A 87 5.47 -34.36 7.98
N GLY A 88 4.68 -35.05 8.78
CA GLY A 88 3.54 -35.80 8.30
C GLY A 88 2.33 -34.95 7.90
N TYR A 89 2.14 -33.81 8.56
CA TYR A 89 1.03 -32.88 8.31
C TYR A 89 1.46 -31.44 8.65
N ASN A 90 0.66 -30.48 8.23
CA ASN A 90 0.88 -29.06 8.58
C ASN A 90 0.15 -28.72 9.89
N PRO A 91 0.84 -28.49 11.02
CA PRO A 91 0.17 -28.17 12.29
C PRO A 91 -0.58 -26.84 12.25
N ALA A 92 -0.25 -25.93 11.33
CA ALA A 92 -0.95 -24.65 11.17
C ALA A 92 -2.34 -24.80 10.50
N ASP A 93 -2.70 -25.98 9.97
CA ASP A 93 -4.06 -26.27 9.49
C ASP A 93 -5.03 -26.53 10.65
N CYS A 94 -4.50 -26.80 11.84
CA CYS A 94 -5.26 -27.12 13.06
C CYS A 94 -5.47 -25.93 13.98
N ILE A 95 -5.01 -24.73 13.62
CA ILE A 95 -5.18 -23.51 14.45
C ILE A 95 -6.14 -22.53 13.80
N ASP A 96 -6.73 -21.67 14.63
CA ASP A 96 -7.67 -20.66 14.19
C ASP A 96 -6.99 -19.56 13.37
N LYS A 97 -7.49 -19.34 12.15
CA LYS A 97 -7.04 -18.22 11.33
C LYS A 97 -7.57 -16.91 11.89
N PRO A 98 -6.67 -15.96 12.28
CA PRO A 98 -7.11 -14.68 12.82
C PRO A 98 -7.98 -13.90 11.84
N GLN A 99 -9.13 -13.44 12.32
CA GLN A 99 -9.98 -12.55 11.54
C GLN A 99 -9.42 -11.12 11.60
N HIS A 100 -9.40 -10.46 10.46
CA HIS A 100 -9.00 -9.05 10.36
C HIS A 100 -9.93 -8.35 9.37
N ALA A 101 -10.77 -7.47 9.89
CA ALA A 101 -11.50 -6.53 9.06
C ALA A 101 -10.52 -5.47 8.53
N ALA A 102 -10.25 -5.51 7.25
CA ALA A 102 -9.42 -4.46 6.63
C ALA A 102 -10.12 -3.11 6.83
N ARG A 103 -9.39 -2.15 7.44
CA ARG A 103 -9.91 -0.78 7.56
C ARG A 103 -10.01 -0.20 6.14
N GLN A 104 -11.23 0.03 5.69
CA GLN A 104 -11.49 0.68 4.41
C GLN A 104 -10.86 2.07 4.35
N GLY A 105 -10.43 2.50 3.16
CA GLY A 105 -10.04 3.88 2.91
C GLY A 105 -11.24 4.80 3.12
N ARG A 106 -11.00 5.97 3.68
CA ARG A 106 -12.02 6.99 3.90
C ARG A 106 -11.73 8.19 3.01
N ALA A 107 -12.66 8.54 2.11
CA ALA A 107 -12.57 9.79 1.39
C ALA A 107 -12.68 10.97 2.38
N ILE A 108 -11.91 12.01 2.14
CA ILE A 108 -11.97 13.26 2.91
C ILE A 108 -13.27 13.94 2.55
N ASN A 109 -14.09 14.31 3.55
CA ASN A 109 -15.34 15.02 3.32
C ASN A 109 -15.10 16.44 2.79
N ALA A 110 -16.13 17.07 2.24
CA ALA A 110 -16.03 18.36 1.57
C ALA A 110 -15.57 19.50 2.51
N ALA A 111 -16.00 19.47 3.77
CA ALA A 111 -15.62 20.49 4.76
C ALA A 111 -14.15 20.40 5.11
N ASP A 112 -13.67 19.22 5.50
CA ASP A 112 -12.26 18.95 5.81
C ASP A 112 -11.37 19.18 4.58
N TRP A 113 -11.84 18.79 3.39
CA TRP A 113 -11.12 19.04 2.13
C TRP A 113 -10.85 20.52 1.92
N LYS A 114 -11.89 21.38 2.11
CA LYS A 114 -11.75 22.83 2.00
C LYS A 114 -10.72 23.40 2.97
N GLN A 115 -10.69 22.91 4.21
CA GLN A 115 -9.73 23.33 5.24
C GLN A 115 -8.29 22.87 4.93
N LEU A 116 -8.13 21.68 4.34
CA LEU A 116 -6.84 21.09 4.00
C LEU A 116 -6.20 21.65 2.73
N MET A 117 -7.01 22.21 1.82
CA MET A 117 -6.57 22.66 0.49
C MET A 117 -5.35 23.60 0.50
N PRO A 118 -5.25 24.63 1.38
CA PRO A 118 -4.08 25.50 1.41
C PRO A 118 -2.79 24.71 1.68
N TYR A 119 -2.81 23.82 2.68
CA TYR A 119 -1.66 23.02 3.08
C TYR A 119 -1.28 21.95 2.05
N ILE A 120 -2.26 21.41 1.33
CA ILE A 120 -2.04 20.45 0.24
C ILE A 120 -1.33 21.16 -0.92
N ARG A 121 -1.76 22.37 -1.28
CA ARG A 121 -1.18 23.16 -2.39
C ARG A 121 0.25 23.61 -2.11
N ASP A 122 0.60 23.84 -0.86
CA ASP A 122 1.94 24.28 -0.45
C ASP A 122 2.96 23.13 -0.39
N ASP A 123 2.49 21.85 -0.36
CA ASP A 123 3.35 20.67 -0.31
C ASP A 123 3.23 19.85 -1.59
N ILE A 124 4.32 19.73 -2.33
CA ILE A 124 4.35 18.97 -3.60
C ILE A 124 4.00 17.50 -3.43
N GLY A 125 4.42 16.86 -2.33
CA GLY A 125 4.13 15.45 -2.07
C GLY A 125 2.65 15.22 -1.77
N LEU A 126 2.03 16.10 -0.98
CA LEU A 126 0.59 16.07 -0.70
C LEU A 126 -0.22 16.38 -1.96
N SER A 127 0.21 17.37 -2.76
CA SER A 127 -0.41 17.71 -4.04
C SER A 127 -0.40 16.53 -5.02
N LEU A 128 0.71 15.81 -5.16
CA LEU A 128 0.79 14.62 -6.01
C LEU A 128 -0.14 13.50 -5.54
N ALA A 129 -0.30 13.31 -4.24
CA ALA A 129 -1.25 12.35 -3.68
C ALA A 129 -2.71 12.77 -3.97
N ALA A 130 -3.02 14.06 -3.78
CA ALA A 130 -4.37 14.62 -3.85
C ALA A 130 -4.88 14.82 -5.29
N TYR A 131 -4.02 15.29 -6.19
CA TYR A 131 -4.42 15.69 -7.56
C TYR A 131 -4.02 14.72 -8.67
N ALA A 132 -3.09 13.81 -8.38
CA ALA A 132 -2.66 12.78 -9.34
C ALA A 132 -2.86 11.35 -8.80
N GLY A 133 -3.34 11.21 -7.57
CA GLY A 133 -3.62 9.91 -6.95
C GLY A 133 -2.40 9.01 -6.80
N LEU A 134 -1.18 9.55 -6.70
CA LEU A 134 0.04 8.76 -6.62
C LEU A 134 0.18 8.05 -5.28
N ARG A 135 0.74 6.85 -5.31
CA ARG A 135 1.14 6.13 -4.08
C ARG A 135 2.37 6.82 -3.46
N ARG A 136 2.51 6.74 -2.14
CA ARG A 136 3.65 7.33 -1.42
C ARG A 136 5.01 6.98 -2.06
N GLY A 137 5.23 5.70 -2.38
CA GLY A 137 6.49 5.28 -3.02
C GLY A 137 6.69 5.86 -4.42
N GLU A 138 5.63 6.04 -5.21
CA GLU A 138 5.65 6.67 -6.53
C GLU A 138 6.01 8.16 -6.40
N ILE A 139 5.40 8.88 -5.46
CA ILE A 139 5.70 10.29 -5.16
C ILE A 139 7.19 10.49 -4.86
N LEU A 140 7.74 9.63 -4.00
CA LEU A 140 9.14 9.73 -3.56
C LEU A 140 10.14 9.27 -4.63
N GLY A 141 9.68 8.49 -5.61
CA GLY A 141 10.49 8.02 -6.73
C GLY A 141 10.40 8.87 -7.99
N LEU A 142 9.53 9.91 -8.00
CA LEU A 142 9.30 10.75 -9.17
C LEU A 142 10.47 11.71 -9.40
N GLU A 143 11.04 11.66 -10.61
CA GLU A 143 12.11 12.53 -11.05
C GLU A 143 11.61 13.62 -12.02
N ARG A 144 12.39 14.68 -12.21
CA ARG A 144 12.05 15.77 -13.12
C ARG A 144 11.82 15.27 -14.57
N ARG A 145 12.59 14.30 -15.03
CA ARG A 145 12.46 13.71 -16.38
C ARG A 145 11.15 12.95 -16.60
N ASP A 146 10.46 12.56 -15.53
CA ASP A 146 9.18 11.87 -15.63
C ASP A 146 8.00 12.84 -15.84
N VAL A 147 8.26 14.16 -15.74
CA VAL A 147 7.25 15.22 -15.86
C VAL A 147 7.39 15.91 -17.22
N ASP A 148 6.45 15.64 -18.10
CA ASP A 148 6.32 16.33 -19.40
C ASP A 148 5.33 17.47 -19.26
N LEU A 149 5.88 18.68 -19.08
CA LEU A 149 5.07 19.91 -18.92
C LEU A 149 4.41 20.34 -20.24
N VAL A 150 4.95 19.94 -21.40
CA VAL A 150 4.41 20.29 -22.71
C VAL A 150 3.15 19.48 -22.99
N ARG A 151 3.23 18.16 -22.74
CA ARG A 151 2.07 17.27 -22.91
C ARG A 151 1.16 17.25 -21.68
N GLY A 152 1.54 17.90 -20.57
CA GLY A 152 0.77 17.93 -19.35
C GLY A 152 0.62 16.54 -18.70
N GLN A 153 1.70 15.77 -18.58
CA GLN A 153 1.63 14.38 -18.10
C GLN A 153 2.81 13.98 -17.23
N ILE A 154 2.57 12.98 -16.38
CA ILE A 154 3.55 12.36 -15.48
C ILE A 154 3.68 10.88 -15.83
N THR A 155 4.89 10.40 -16.07
CA THR A 155 5.17 8.97 -16.28
C THR A 155 5.57 8.32 -14.97
N ILE A 156 4.80 7.34 -14.51
CA ILE A 156 5.12 6.55 -13.32
C ILE A 156 5.81 5.27 -13.74
N SER A 157 7.09 5.13 -13.39
CA SER A 157 7.92 3.97 -13.76
C SER A 157 8.73 3.40 -12.60
N ARG A 158 8.73 4.08 -11.45
CA ARG A 158 9.51 3.68 -10.28
C ARG A 158 8.84 4.09 -8.96
N GLN A 159 9.32 3.49 -7.89
CA GLN A 159 8.96 3.84 -6.52
C GLN A 159 10.20 3.86 -5.62
N ARG A 160 10.17 4.66 -4.57
CA ARG A 160 11.18 4.63 -3.51
C ARG A 160 10.56 4.20 -2.19
N LEU A 161 11.23 3.29 -1.52
CA LEU A 161 10.80 2.77 -0.22
C LEU A 161 12.02 2.57 0.69
N ARG A 162 11.75 2.54 2.00
CA ARG A 162 12.76 2.22 3.00
C ARG A 162 12.80 0.71 3.23
N VAL A 163 13.99 0.12 3.09
CA VAL A 163 14.27 -1.28 3.40
C VAL A 163 15.55 -1.33 4.20
N ALA A 164 15.55 -2.01 5.32
CA ALA A 164 16.69 -2.11 6.25
C ALA A 164 17.34 -0.74 6.53
N GLY A 165 16.52 0.27 6.80
CA GLY A 165 16.96 1.63 7.08
C GLY A 165 17.37 2.46 5.86
N LYS A 166 17.61 1.85 4.69
CA LYS A 166 18.07 2.53 3.46
C LYS A 166 16.91 2.83 2.53
N LEU A 167 16.98 3.97 1.83
CA LEU A 167 16.06 4.28 0.74
C LEU A 167 16.52 3.57 -0.53
N ILE A 168 15.69 2.70 -1.07
CA ILE A 168 15.92 2.00 -2.32
C ILE A 168 14.90 2.42 -3.38
N THR A 169 15.34 2.46 -4.62
CA THR A 169 14.47 2.65 -5.79
C THR A 169 14.21 1.28 -6.41
N SER A 170 12.96 1.01 -6.74
CA SER A 170 12.54 -0.22 -7.40
C SER A 170 11.48 0.07 -8.44
N THR A 171 11.27 -0.86 -9.35
CA THR A 171 10.11 -0.84 -10.26
C THR A 171 8.81 -1.03 -9.47
N PRO A 172 7.66 -0.58 -9.98
CA PRO A 172 6.36 -0.88 -9.40
C PRO A 172 6.13 -2.39 -9.31
N LYS A 173 5.34 -2.83 -8.31
CA LYS A 173 5.05 -4.26 -8.05
C LYS A 173 4.35 -4.99 -9.19
N SER A 174 3.72 -4.28 -10.11
CA SER A 174 2.99 -4.85 -11.25
C SER A 174 3.17 -3.96 -12.48
N ASN A 175 2.99 -4.54 -13.67
CA ASN A 175 3.00 -3.79 -14.93
C ASN A 175 1.96 -2.67 -14.96
N ALA A 176 0.82 -2.83 -14.28
CA ALA A 176 -0.18 -1.79 -14.12
C ALA A 176 0.31 -0.56 -13.31
N GLY A 177 1.42 -0.71 -12.58
CA GLY A 177 2.09 0.40 -11.92
C GLY A 177 2.77 1.36 -12.89
N ASN A 178 3.22 0.87 -14.07
CA ASN A 178 3.76 1.70 -15.14
C ASN A 178 2.61 2.35 -15.90
N ARG A 179 2.46 3.66 -15.76
CA ARG A 179 1.35 4.39 -16.37
C ARG A 179 1.68 5.86 -16.58
N ILE A 180 0.87 6.51 -17.39
CA ILE A 180 0.92 7.96 -17.59
C ILE A 180 -0.30 8.57 -16.88
N VAL A 181 -0.05 9.58 -16.06
CA VAL A 181 -1.10 10.32 -15.33
C VAL A 181 -1.15 11.74 -15.87
N PRO A 182 -2.30 12.23 -16.36
CA PRO A 182 -2.46 13.63 -16.77
C PRO A 182 -2.27 14.59 -15.59
N ILE A 183 -1.68 15.76 -15.86
CA ILE A 183 -1.55 16.84 -14.91
C ILE A 183 -2.82 17.71 -14.98
N CYS A 184 -3.63 17.72 -13.93
CA CYS A 184 -4.81 18.57 -13.87
C CYS A 184 -4.44 20.05 -13.62
N ALA A 185 -5.40 20.94 -13.85
CA ALA A 185 -5.22 22.40 -13.74
C ALA A 185 -4.70 22.83 -12.35
N ASP A 186 -5.18 22.20 -11.27
CA ASP A 186 -4.73 22.51 -9.90
C ASP A 186 -3.28 22.10 -9.63
N LEU A 187 -2.84 20.97 -10.22
CA LEU A 187 -1.48 20.45 -10.04
C LEU A 187 -0.44 21.19 -10.93
N ALA A 188 -0.87 21.66 -12.11
CA ALA A 188 0.04 22.23 -13.10
C ALA A 188 0.96 23.34 -12.56
N PRO A 189 0.47 24.41 -11.91
CA PRO A 189 1.33 25.48 -11.39
C PRO A 189 2.27 25.01 -10.28
N ILE A 190 1.85 24.02 -9.49
CA ILE A 190 2.62 23.49 -8.36
C ILE A 190 3.82 22.67 -8.87
N ILE A 191 3.55 21.72 -9.78
CA ILE A 191 4.60 20.86 -10.32
C ILE A 191 5.53 21.61 -11.27
N GLN A 192 5.03 22.59 -12.03
CA GLN A 192 5.83 23.45 -12.89
C GLN A 192 6.86 24.23 -12.09
N ARG A 193 6.45 24.93 -11.05
CA ARG A 193 7.34 25.69 -10.13
C ARG A 193 8.44 24.79 -9.60
N ARG A 194 8.09 23.55 -9.18
CA ARG A 194 9.07 22.61 -8.65
C ARG A 194 10.01 22.07 -9.73
N ALA A 195 9.48 21.71 -10.89
CA ALA A 195 10.23 21.11 -11.99
C ALA A 195 11.30 22.05 -12.58
N HIS A 196 11.02 23.34 -12.66
CA HIS A 196 11.97 24.35 -13.16
C HIS A 196 13.24 24.50 -12.30
N GLN A 197 13.20 24.07 -11.04
CA GLN A 197 14.31 24.15 -10.11
C GLN A 197 15.23 22.92 -10.13
N LEU A 198 14.96 21.93 -10.98
CA LEU A 198 15.59 20.63 -10.90
C LEU A 198 16.32 20.24 -12.20
N THR A 199 17.42 19.52 -12.04
CA THR A 199 18.06 18.75 -13.12
C THR A 199 17.17 17.56 -13.52
N PRO A 200 17.35 16.95 -14.70
CA PRO A 200 16.50 15.83 -15.17
C PRO A 200 16.38 14.67 -14.18
N ASN A 201 17.43 14.36 -13.45
CA ASN A 201 17.47 13.29 -12.45
C ASN A 201 17.12 13.79 -11.03
N GLY A 202 16.81 15.07 -10.86
CA GLY A 202 16.40 15.63 -9.60
C GLY A 202 15.03 15.12 -9.18
N LEU A 203 14.89 14.71 -7.93
CA LEU A 203 13.63 14.23 -7.38
C LEU A 203 12.63 15.39 -7.21
N ILE A 204 11.42 15.18 -7.69
CA ILE A 204 10.31 16.14 -7.49
C ILE A 204 10.02 16.29 -5.99
N CYS A 205 10.03 15.20 -5.24
CA CYS A 205 9.77 15.15 -3.80
C CYS A 205 10.95 14.48 -3.07
N PRO A 206 12.06 15.20 -2.77
CA PRO A 206 13.29 14.62 -2.23
C PRO A 206 13.22 14.41 -0.72
N MET A 207 12.24 13.67 -0.23
CA MET A 207 12.07 13.42 1.20
C MET A 207 11.97 11.92 1.53
N ALA A 208 12.09 11.61 2.82
CA ALA A 208 11.87 10.24 3.32
C ALA A 208 10.36 9.95 3.47
N PRO A 209 9.96 8.67 3.46
CA PRO A 209 8.56 8.28 3.64
C PRO A 209 7.94 8.80 4.95
N GLU A 210 8.74 8.84 6.00
CA GLU A 210 8.33 9.30 7.33
C GLU A 210 8.10 10.82 7.33
N THR A 211 8.94 11.58 6.61
CA THR A 211 8.83 13.04 6.46
C THR A 211 7.53 13.41 5.77
N LEU A 212 7.16 12.73 4.68
CA LEU A 212 5.89 12.98 3.99
C LEU A 212 4.69 12.68 4.89
N ASN A 213 4.73 11.60 5.68
CA ASN A 213 3.70 11.32 6.68
C ASN A 213 3.65 12.40 7.79
N HIS A 214 4.81 12.97 8.17
CA HIS A 214 4.87 14.05 9.15
C HIS A 214 4.26 15.34 8.59
N HIS A 215 4.57 15.71 7.34
CA HIS A 215 3.95 16.82 6.65
C HIS A 215 2.43 16.71 6.62
N TRP A 216 1.92 15.52 6.29
CA TRP A 216 0.49 15.25 6.31
C TRP A 216 -0.15 15.44 7.70
N ARG A 217 0.49 14.92 8.75
CA ARG A 217 0.00 15.13 10.12
C ARG A 217 0.00 16.61 10.51
N ARG A 218 1.04 17.35 10.16
CA ARG A 218 1.12 18.80 10.41
C ARG A 218 0.03 19.57 9.67
N ALA A 219 -0.21 19.24 8.41
CA ALA A 219 -1.29 19.84 7.61
C ALA A 219 -2.65 19.65 8.28
N GLN A 220 -2.94 18.44 8.75
CA GLN A 220 -4.19 18.14 9.45
C GLN A 220 -4.31 18.86 10.79
N ALA A 221 -3.24 18.92 11.56
CA ALA A 221 -3.23 19.64 12.83
C ALA A 221 -3.44 21.15 12.62
N ALA A 222 -2.80 21.74 11.59
CA ALA A 222 -2.95 23.15 11.26
C ALA A 222 -4.35 23.48 10.67
N ALA A 223 -5.00 22.51 10.06
CA ALA A 223 -6.38 22.60 9.57
C ALA A 223 -7.45 22.19 10.61
N ASP A 224 -7.06 21.93 11.86
CA ASP A 224 -7.92 21.51 12.98
C ASP A 224 -8.81 20.29 12.65
N ILE A 225 -8.24 19.28 11.96
CA ILE A 225 -8.97 18.06 11.59
C ILE A 225 -9.14 17.16 12.81
N GLN A 226 -10.37 17.01 13.28
CA GLN A 226 -10.70 16.27 14.50
C GLN A 226 -10.53 14.75 14.36
N ALA A 227 -10.86 14.21 13.19
CA ALA A 227 -10.75 12.77 12.89
C ALA A 227 -9.70 12.54 11.80
N PRO A 228 -8.40 12.36 12.15
CA PRO A 228 -7.31 12.40 11.20
C PRO A 228 -7.39 11.29 10.14
N TYR A 229 -7.02 11.65 8.95
CA TYR A 229 -6.93 10.80 7.77
C TYR A 229 -5.52 10.23 7.61
N ARG A 230 -5.38 9.06 6.98
CA ARG A 230 -4.09 8.53 6.55
C ARG A 230 -3.62 9.27 5.29
N LEU A 231 -2.33 9.32 5.03
CA LEU A 231 -1.80 9.88 3.78
C LEU A 231 -2.42 9.20 2.53
N HIS A 232 -2.70 7.90 2.61
CA HIS A 232 -3.32 7.16 1.51
C HIS A 232 -4.78 7.55 1.26
N ASP A 233 -5.44 8.18 2.22
CA ASP A 233 -6.81 8.66 2.07
C ASP A 233 -6.90 9.88 1.13
N LEU A 234 -5.79 10.63 0.89
CA LEU A 234 -5.71 11.62 -0.20
C LEU A 234 -5.92 10.97 -1.57
N ARG A 235 -5.23 9.87 -1.83
CA ARG A 235 -5.39 9.10 -3.06
C ARG A 235 -6.79 8.47 -3.15
N HIS A 236 -7.33 8.03 -2.04
CA HIS A 236 -8.72 7.51 -1.99
C HIS A 236 -9.71 8.62 -2.33
N THR A 237 -9.52 9.83 -1.80
CA THR A 237 -10.33 11.01 -2.12
C THR A 237 -10.26 11.36 -3.61
N TYR A 238 -9.06 11.36 -4.21
CA TYR A 238 -8.90 11.56 -5.66
C TYR A 238 -9.74 10.58 -6.47
N ALA A 239 -9.69 9.30 -6.14
CA ALA A 239 -10.46 8.29 -6.86
C ALA A 239 -11.97 8.45 -6.65
N THR A 240 -12.43 8.75 -5.42
CA THR A 240 -13.85 8.99 -5.12
C THR A 240 -14.39 10.22 -5.87
N GLN A 241 -13.59 11.30 -5.95
CA GLN A 241 -13.96 12.50 -6.72
C GLN A 241 -14.08 12.21 -8.20
N LEU A 242 -13.18 11.40 -8.77
CA LEU A 242 -13.30 10.98 -10.18
C LEU A 242 -14.53 10.14 -10.44
N VAL A 243 -14.88 9.22 -9.55
CA VAL A 243 -16.12 8.44 -9.65
C VAL A 243 -17.35 9.35 -9.58
N ALA A 244 -17.37 10.25 -8.60
CA ALA A 244 -18.47 11.23 -8.46
C ALA A 244 -18.60 12.16 -9.69
N ALA A 245 -17.50 12.43 -10.39
CA ALA A 245 -17.49 13.17 -11.66
C ALA A 245 -17.84 12.31 -12.89
N GLY A 246 -18.22 11.04 -12.71
CA GLY A 246 -18.61 10.13 -13.81
C GLY A 246 -17.44 9.51 -14.58
N CYS A 247 -16.25 9.45 -13.98
CA CYS A 247 -15.10 8.79 -14.61
C CYS A 247 -15.36 7.29 -14.78
N ASN A 248 -15.14 6.79 -15.98
CA ASN A 248 -15.27 5.37 -16.28
C ASN A 248 -14.31 4.54 -15.42
N ILE A 249 -14.79 3.41 -14.87
CA ILE A 249 -14.02 2.54 -13.95
C ILE A 249 -12.73 1.99 -14.59
N LYS A 250 -12.70 1.73 -15.89
CA LYS A 250 -11.49 1.32 -16.61
C LYS A 250 -10.44 2.43 -16.63
N THR A 251 -10.86 3.66 -16.87
CA THR A 251 -10.00 4.86 -16.80
C THR A 251 -9.48 5.06 -15.37
N LEU A 252 -10.37 4.93 -14.38
CA LEU A 252 -9.96 5.00 -12.96
C LEU A 252 -8.97 3.91 -12.61
N GLN A 253 -9.20 2.65 -13.01
CA GLN A 253 -8.27 1.53 -12.81
C GLN A 253 -6.88 1.87 -13.36
N TYR A 254 -6.82 2.40 -14.58
CA TYR A 254 -5.58 2.82 -15.22
C TYR A 254 -4.88 3.94 -14.44
N LEU A 255 -5.58 5.04 -14.14
CA LEU A 255 -5.03 6.18 -13.40
C LEU A 255 -4.53 5.78 -12.01
N MET A 256 -5.24 4.89 -11.34
CA MET A 256 -4.86 4.36 -10.04
C MET A 256 -3.74 3.30 -10.13
N GLY A 257 -3.46 2.73 -11.30
CA GLY A 257 -2.50 1.64 -11.44
C GLY A 257 -2.88 0.42 -10.58
N HIS A 258 -4.17 0.03 -10.62
CA HIS A 258 -4.67 -1.16 -9.95
C HIS A 258 -4.50 -2.37 -10.87
N SER A 259 -3.94 -3.46 -10.34
CA SER A 259 -3.67 -4.68 -11.11
C SER A 259 -4.95 -5.43 -11.51
N THR A 260 -6.04 -5.25 -10.78
CA THR A 260 -7.32 -5.89 -11.07
C THR A 260 -8.47 -4.88 -11.09
N TYR A 261 -9.46 -5.15 -11.94
CA TYR A 261 -10.71 -4.40 -11.98
C TYR A 261 -11.47 -4.50 -10.65
N GLN A 262 -11.51 -5.71 -10.07
CA GLN A 262 -12.20 -5.99 -8.82
C GLN A 262 -11.74 -5.05 -7.69
N LEU A 263 -10.41 -4.81 -7.58
CA LEU A 263 -9.87 -3.90 -6.56
C LEU A 263 -10.40 -2.47 -6.69
N THR A 264 -10.68 -2.01 -7.92
CA THR A 264 -11.25 -0.69 -8.17
C THR A 264 -12.76 -0.70 -7.92
N ALA A 265 -13.46 -1.70 -8.44
CA ALA A 265 -14.89 -1.85 -8.29
C ALA A 265 -15.30 -1.97 -6.82
N ASP A 266 -14.73 -2.91 -6.07
CA ASP A 266 -15.05 -3.14 -4.65
C ASP A 266 -14.81 -1.91 -3.76
N THR A 267 -13.88 -1.06 -4.17
CA THR A 267 -13.51 0.13 -3.38
C THR A 267 -14.41 1.33 -3.68
N TYR A 268 -14.91 1.48 -4.91
CA TYR A 268 -15.53 2.73 -5.37
C TYR A 268 -16.93 2.58 -5.97
N THR A 269 -17.45 1.37 -6.18
CA THR A 269 -18.79 1.16 -6.75
C THR A 269 -19.84 0.84 -5.69
N HIS A 270 -20.14 1.78 -4.81
CA HIS A 270 -21.44 1.79 -4.12
C HIS A 270 -22.39 2.63 -4.95
N ILE A 271 -22.98 2.03 -6.01
CA ILE A 271 -23.99 2.68 -6.84
C ILE A 271 -25.29 2.67 -6.05
N ASP A 272 -25.79 3.84 -5.67
CA ASP A 272 -27.15 4.00 -5.18
C ASP A 272 -28.16 4.21 -6.34
N ALA A 273 -29.44 4.17 -6.03
CA ALA A 273 -30.51 4.30 -7.03
C ALA A 273 -30.50 5.67 -7.75
N ASP A 274 -30.06 6.73 -7.08
CA ASP A 274 -30.01 8.08 -7.65
C ASP A 274 -28.85 8.21 -8.63
N GLN A 275 -27.70 7.64 -8.32
CA GLN A 275 -26.57 7.54 -9.25
C GLN A 275 -26.91 6.70 -10.48
N ALA A 276 -27.60 5.57 -10.30
CA ALA A 276 -28.06 4.75 -11.41
C ALA A 276 -29.02 5.52 -12.32
N ARG A 277 -29.95 6.30 -11.75
CA ARG A 277 -30.88 7.15 -12.50
C ARG A 277 -30.16 8.26 -13.28
N ALA A 278 -29.20 8.94 -12.64
CA ALA A 278 -28.39 9.97 -13.29
C ALA A 278 -27.60 9.42 -14.48
N GLU A 279 -27.05 8.20 -14.35
CA GLU A 279 -26.33 7.54 -15.43
C GLU A 279 -27.25 7.15 -16.59
N LEU A 280 -28.46 6.63 -16.33
CA LEU A 280 -29.45 6.32 -17.35
C LEU A 280 -29.88 7.58 -18.12
N GLN A 281 -30.04 8.71 -17.43
CA GLN A 281 -30.34 10.01 -18.09
C GLN A 281 -29.17 10.47 -18.96
N ARG A 282 -27.93 10.33 -18.47
CA ARG A 282 -26.72 10.71 -19.21
C ARG A 282 -26.54 9.93 -20.51
N VAL A 283 -26.87 8.64 -20.53
CA VAL A 283 -26.77 7.78 -21.73
C VAL A 283 -28.04 7.81 -22.61
N GLY A 284 -29.02 8.61 -22.22
CA GLY A 284 -30.27 8.74 -23.02
C GLY A 284 -31.17 7.51 -22.99
N ALA A 285 -31.08 6.71 -21.94
CA ALA A 285 -31.88 5.50 -21.76
C ALA A 285 -33.18 5.74 -20.95
N LEU A 286 -33.46 6.98 -20.55
CA LEU A 286 -34.71 7.44 -19.93
C LEU A 286 -35.19 8.71 -20.63
#